data_f6c7c572ce14cd5ddfeba4f003f73893
#
_entry.id   f6c7c572ce14cd5ddfeba4f003f73893
#
_cell.length_a   1.000
_cell.length_b   1.000
_cell.length_c   1.000
_cell.angle_alpha   90.00
_cell.angle_beta   90.00
_cell.angle_gamma   90.00
#
_symmetry.space_group_name_H-M   'P 1'
#
loop_
_entity.id
_entity.type
_entity.pdbx_description
1 polymer ?
#
loop_
_entity_poly.entity_id
_entity_poly.type
_entity_poly.pdbx_seq_one_letter_code
_entity_poly.pdbx_strand_id
1 'polypeptide(L)'
;VSVEAELGRLAGEEDGLSVDERDARMTDPAIVAAFLARTRVDALAVTVGNVHGAYASRDPDLDWARLDAVRAAAGDVPLVLHGASGLSQRVISRAISAGVCKFNVNTELRAAARAAYAEGGDVLAAAERATSAMAGVVEAKLLAFDAGS
;
A
#
# COMPACT_ATOMS: atom_id res chain seq x y z
N VAL A 1 16.93 -7.26 12.14
CA VAL A 1 15.70 -6.46 11.97
C VAL A 1 15.71 -5.91 10.56
N SER A 2 14.66 -6.19 9.75
CA SER A 2 14.55 -5.62 8.41
C SER A 2 14.16 -4.14 8.48
N VAL A 3 14.72 -3.35 7.58
CA VAL A 3 14.48 -1.90 7.47
C VAL A 3 13.86 -1.59 6.12
N GLU A 4 12.72 -0.91 6.12
CA GLU A 4 12.05 -0.37 4.95
C GLU A 4 12.21 1.15 4.92
N ALA A 5 12.43 1.71 3.74
CA ALA A 5 12.37 3.16 3.53
C ALA A 5 11.47 3.48 2.34
N GLU A 6 10.87 4.67 2.36
CA GLU A 6 10.09 5.21 1.24
C GLU A 6 10.92 6.25 0.49
N LEU A 7 10.90 6.17 -0.83
CA LEU A 7 11.48 7.15 -1.74
C LEU A 7 10.38 7.76 -2.61
N GLY A 8 10.13 9.02 -2.39
CA GLY A 8 8.97 9.75 -2.90
C GLY A 8 8.14 10.29 -1.76
N ARG A 9 6.92 10.72 -2.03
CA ARG A 9 5.97 11.22 -1.04
C ARG A 9 4.54 11.00 -1.53
N LEU A 10 3.80 10.18 -0.82
CA LEU A 10 2.39 9.91 -1.15
C LEU A 10 1.50 11.09 -0.76
N ALA A 11 0.48 11.36 -1.59
CA ALA A 11 -0.63 12.21 -1.20
C ALA A 11 -1.60 11.45 -0.29
N GLY A 12 -2.42 12.18 0.47
CA GLY A 12 -3.47 11.62 1.33
C GLY A 12 -3.17 11.72 2.82
N GLU A 13 -3.94 11.02 3.62
CA GLU A 13 -3.86 11.06 5.08
C GLU A 13 -3.56 9.67 5.65
N GLU A 14 -2.51 9.58 6.47
CA GLU A 14 -2.17 8.40 7.25
C GLU A 14 -1.73 8.82 8.65
N ASP A 15 -2.27 8.14 9.68
CA ASP A 15 -1.92 8.33 11.09
C ASP A 15 -1.94 9.80 11.58
N GLY A 16 -2.87 10.60 11.04
CA GLY A 16 -3.04 12.02 11.39
C GLY A 16 -2.08 12.97 10.67
N LEU A 17 -1.26 12.47 9.75
CA LEU A 17 -0.45 13.26 8.85
C LEU A 17 -1.14 13.37 7.49
N SER A 18 -1.26 14.59 6.96
CA SER A 18 -1.88 14.88 5.66
C SER A 18 -0.84 15.46 4.70
N VAL A 19 -0.85 14.96 3.47
CA VAL A 19 -0.02 15.45 2.36
C VAL A 19 -0.93 15.85 1.22
N ASP A 20 -0.92 17.13 0.85
CA ASP A 20 -1.64 17.63 -0.32
C ASP A 20 -1.07 17.04 -1.61
N GLU A 21 -1.92 16.86 -2.64
CA GLU A 21 -1.48 16.35 -3.95
C GLU A 21 -0.34 17.17 -4.56
N ARG A 22 -0.34 18.49 -4.35
CA ARG A 22 0.74 19.38 -4.82
C ARG A 22 2.10 19.13 -4.17
N ASP A 23 2.11 18.55 -2.97
CA ASP A 23 3.32 18.21 -2.21
C ASP A 23 3.74 16.74 -2.41
N ALA A 24 2.89 15.95 -3.04
CA ALA A 24 3.19 14.58 -3.43
C ALA A 24 4.28 14.54 -4.51
N ARG A 25 5.19 13.60 -4.39
CA ARG A 25 6.29 13.42 -5.34
C ARG A 25 6.45 11.95 -5.67
N MET A 26 6.31 11.62 -6.95
CA MET A 26 6.59 10.27 -7.43
C MET A 26 8.07 9.93 -7.27
N THR A 27 8.36 8.66 -7.06
CA THR A 27 9.74 8.14 -7.01
C THR A 27 10.47 8.45 -8.31
N ASP A 28 11.64 9.09 -8.22
CA ASP A 28 12.51 9.32 -9.38
C ASP A 28 13.41 8.09 -9.57
N PRO A 29 13.28 7.34 -10.68
CA PRO A 29 14.09 6.16 -10.94
C PRO A 29 15.60 6.44 -11.00
N ALA A 30 15.99 7.67 -11.38
CA ALA A 30 17.40 8.03 -11.54
C ALA A 30 18.18 8.05 -10.22
N ILE A 31 17.50 8.23 -9.08
CA ILE A 31 18.17 8.31 -7.78
C ILE A 31 18.04 7.03 -6.96
N VAL A 32 17.24 6.04 -7.41
CA VAL A 32 16.95 4.80 -6.66
C VAL A 32 18.24 4.04 -6.31
N ALA A 33 19.08 3.75 -7.29
CA ALA A 33 20.30 2.98 -7.06
C ALA A 33 21.26 3.67 -6.06
N ALA A 34 21.42 4.99 -6.18
CA ALA A 34 22.24 5.76 -5.26
C ALA A 34 21.67 5.81 -3.85
N PHE A 35 20.33 5.93 -3.73
CA PHE A 35 19.63 5.87 -2.45
C PHE A 35 19.84 4.53 -1.75
N LEU A 36 19.61 3.42 -2.45
CA LEU A 36 19.79 2.07 -1.92
C LEU A 36 21.25 1.78 -1.52
N ALA A 37 22.22 2.20 -2.32
CA ALA A 37 23.63 2.05 -2.01
C ALA A 37 24.04 2.78 -0.72
N ARG A 38 23.41 3.93 -0.43
CA ARG A 38 23.71 4.74 0.77
C ARG A 38 22.96 4.27 2.01
N THR A 39 21.70 3.86 1.87
CA THR A 39 20.83 3.51 3.00
C THR A 39 20.94 2.04 3.39
N ARG A 40 21.16 1.16 2.41
CA ARG A 40 21.20 -0.31 2.57
C ARG A 40 19.94 -0.84 3.23
N VAL A 41 18.79 -0.29 2.90
CA VAL A 41 17.49 -0.81 3.37
C VAL A 41 17.16 -2.13 2.72
N ASP A 42 16.39 -2.94 3.42
CA ASP A 42 16.00 -4.29 2.98
C ASP A 42 14.80 -4.28 2.02
N ALA A 43 14.02 -3.19 2.01
CA ALA A 43 12.87 -3.00 1.14
C ALA A 43 12.66 -1.52 0.81
N LEU A 44 12.15 -1.24 -0.39
CA LEU A 44 11.90 0.11 -0.89
C LEU A 44 10.42 0.34 -1.18
N ALA A 45 9.78 1.20 -0.41
CA ALA A 45 8.45 1.70 -0.70
C ALA A 45 8.53 2.80 -1.77
N VAL A 46 7.62 2.73 -2.75
CA VAL A 46 7.64 3.57 -3.94
C VAL A 46 6.33 4.32 -4.13
N THR A 47 6.44 5.52 -4.71
CA THR A 47 5.31 6.38 -5.07
C THR A 47 5.22 6.47 -6.59
N VAL A 48 4.14 5.93 -7.14
CA VAL A 48 3.87 5.85 -8.58
C VAL A 48 2.44 6.28 -8.92
N GLY A 49 1.91 7.22 -8.14
CA GLY A 49 0.52 7.67 -8.22
C GLY A 49 -0.42 7.00 -7.23
N ASN A 50 0.10 6.13 -6.37
CA ASN A 50 -0.62 5.60 -5.21
C ASN A 50 -0.81 6.70 -4.15
N VAL A 51 -1.87 6.57 -3.34
CA VAL A 51 -2.23 7.54 -2.30
C VAL A 51 -2.55 6.83 -0.99
N HIS A 52 -2.38 7.54 0.12
CA HIS A 52 -2.93 7.11 1.40
C HIS A 52 -4.43 7.41 1.47
N GLY A 53 -5.21 6.49 2.02
CA GLY A 53 -6.65 6.65 2.20
C GLY A 53 -7.48 5.99 1.09
N ALA A 54 -8.54 6.66 0.66
CA ALA A 54 -9.48 6.14 -0.33
C ALA A 54 -9.17 6.67 -1.73
N TYR A 55 -9.13 5.77 -2.70
CA TYR A 55 -9.07 6.15 -4.11
C TYR A 55 -10.45 6.59 -4.63
N ALA A 56 -10.47 7.52 -5.58
CA ALA A 56 -11.67 7.87 -6.32
C ALA A 56 -12.17 6.68 -7.19
N SER A 57 -11.28 5.77 -7.56
CA SER A 57 -11.56 4.57 -8.34
C SER A 57 -10.79 3.38 -7.77
N ARG A 58 -11.35 2.16 -7.88
CA ARG A 58 -10.63 0.91 -7.55
C ARG A 58 -9.52 0.56 -8.55
N ASP A 59 -9.55 1.20 -9.71
CA ASP A 59 -8.55 1.08 -10.77
C ASP A 59 -7.89 2.45 -11.03
N PRO A 60 -7.09 2.97 -10.07
CA PRO A 60 -6.36 4.22 -10.29
C PRO A 60 -5.34 4.04 -11.42
N ASP A 61 -5.08 5.13 -12.14
CA ASP A 61 -4.06 5.14 -13.18
C ASP A 61 -2.68 5.34 -12.53
N LEU A 62 -2.04 4.23 -12.13
CA LEU A 62 -0.67 4.26 -11.62
C LEU A 62 0.32 4.40 -12.77
N ASP A 63 1.43 5.10 -12.53
CA ASP A 63 2.52 5.25 -13.49
C ASP A 63 3.32 3.93 -13.59
N TRP A 64 2.83 3.02 -14.41
CA TRP A 64 3.41 1.69 -14.61
C TRP A 64 4.80 1.75 -15.24
N ALA A 65 5.03 2.68 -16.17
CA ALA A 65 6.34 2.85 -16.79
C ALA A 65 7.39 3.30 -15.76
N ARG A 66 6.98 4.15 -14.83
CA ARG A 66 7.82 4.53 -13.69
C ARG A 66 8.09 3.37 -12.76
N LEU A 67 7.09 2.54 -12.46
CA LEU A 67 7.27 1.35 -11.62
C LEU A 67 8.29 0.39 -12.24
N ASP A 68 8.19 0.12 -13.53
CA ASP A 68 9.14 -0.71 -14.26
C ASP A 68 10.57 -0.13 -14.23
N ALA A 69 10.71 1.18 -14.41
CA ALA A 69 12.01 1.87 -14.33
C ALA A 69 12.60 1.82 -12.92
N VAL A 70 11.76 2.00 -11.88
CA VAL A 70 12.18 1.86 -10.48
C VAL A 70 12.59 0.43 -10.18
N ARG A 71 11.83 -0.58 -10.66
CA ARG A 71 12.18 -2.00 -10.50
C ARG A 71 13.56 -2.29 -11.10
N ALA A 72 13.81 -1.81 -12.32
CA ALA A 72 15.10 -1.98 -12.96
C ALA A 72 16.25 -1.34 -12.18
N ALA A 73 16.03 -0.15 -11.60
CA ALA A 73 17.02 0.56 -10.80
C ALA A 73 17.24 -0.02 -9.39
N ALA A 74 16.23 -0.69 -8.84
CA ALA A 74 16.28 -1.29 -7.50
C ALA A 74 17.02 -2.64 -7.45
N GLY A 75 17.26 -3.28 -8.61
CA GLY A 75 17.93 -4.59 -8.68
C GLY A 75 17.16 -5.66 -7.89
N ASP A 76 17.77 -6.31 -6.91
CA ASP A 76 17.15 -7.38 -6.12
C ASP A 76 16.39 -6.88 -4.88
N VAL A 77 16.39 -5.57 -4.60
CA VAL A 77 15.69 -5.03 -3.43
C VAL A 77 14.17 -5.12 -3.63
N PRO A 78 13.44 -5.75 -2.71
CA PRO A 78 11.98 -5.87 -2.77
C PRO A 78 11.29 -4.51 -2.84
N LEU A 79 10.30 -4.36 -3.73
CA LEU A 79 9.47 -3.17 -3.80
C LEU A 79 8.22 -3.30 -2.92
N VAL A 80 7.82 -2.19 -2.32
CA VAL A 80 6.64 -2.08 -1.47
C VAL A 80 5.69 -1.03 -2.05
N LEU A 81 4.40 -1.32 -2.08
CA LEU A 81 3.35 -0.37 -2.44
C LEU A 81 2.52 -0.01 -1.21
N HIS A 82 2.66 1.23 -0.74
CA HIS A 82 1.79 1.79 0.28
C HIS A 82 0.43 2.20 -0.31
N GLY A 83 -0.58 2.37 0.56
CA GLY A 83 -1.90 2.81 0.13
C GLY A 83 -2.63 1.79 -0.75
N ALA A 84 -2.48 0.49 -0.50
CA ALA A 84 -3.11 -0.55 -1.30
C ALA A 84 -4.57 -0.85 -0.95
N SER A 85 -5.16 -0.12 0.01
CA SER A 85 -6.58 -0.24 0.36
C SER A 85 -7.47 0.15 -0.81
N GLY A 86 -8.46 -0.67 -1.13
CA GLY A 86 -9.44 -0.39 -2.19
C GLY A 86 -8.98 -0.67 -3.62
N LEU A 87 -7.73 -1.06 -3.84
CA LEU A 87 -7.26 -1.44 -5.18
C LEU A 87 -7.97 -2.72 -5.66
N SER A 88 -8.28 -2.77 -6.95
CA SER A 88 -8.85 -3.96 -7.59
C SER A 88 -7.81 -5.07 -7.72
N GLN A 89 -8.30 -6.31 -7.90
CA GLN A 89 -7.44 -7.47 -8.19
C GLN A 89 -6.54 -7.21 -9.41
N ARG A 90 -7.07 -6.57 -10.45
CA ARG A 90 -6.33 -6.25 -11.67
C ARG A 90 -5.10 -5.38 -11.39
N VAL A 91 -5.26 -4.34 -10.56
CA VAL A 91 -4.15 -3.44 -10.18
C VAL A 91 -3.14 -4.17 -9.31
N ILE A 92 -3.59 -4.97 -8.34
CA ILE A 92 -2.74 -5.79 -7.47
C ILE A 92 -1.91 -6.77 -8.31
N SER A 93 -2.54 -7.58 -9.16
CA SER A 93 -1.83 -8.56 -10.00
C SER A 93 -0.82 -7.90 -10.94
N ARG A 94 -1.16 -6.73 -11.50
CA ARG A 94 -0.22 -5.97 -12.33
C ARG A 94 0.97 -5.44 -11.53
N ALA A 95 0.75 -4.96 -10.29
CA ALA A 95 1.82 -4.50 -9.42
C ALA A 95 2.76 -5.66 -9.02
N ILE A 96 2.20 -6.84 -8.71
CA ILE A 96 2.99 -8.05 -8.42
C ILE A 96 3.84 -8.43 -9.63
N SER A 97 3.24 -8.47 -10.82
CA SER A 97 3.97 -8.75 -12.08
C SER A 97 5.07 -7.74 -12.38
N ALA A 98 4.94 -6.50 -11.90
CA ALA A 98 5.95 -5.45 -11.98
C ALA A 98 6.98 -5.48 -10.84
N GLY A 99 6.94 -6.51 -9.97
CA GLY A 99 7.94 -6.75 -8.92
C GLY A 99 7.63 -6.16 -7.55
N VAL A 100 6.39 -5.75 -7.29
CA VAL A 100 5.95 -5.39 -5.93
C VAL A 100 5.76 -6.67 -5.11
N CYS A 101 6.42 -6.75 -3.95
CA CYS A 101 6.43 -7.93 -3.08
C CYS A 101 5.66 -7.72 -1.77
N LYS A 102 5.31 -6.48 -1.42
CA LYS A 102 4.61 -6.13 -0.19
C LYS A 102 3.59 -5.03 -0.44
N PHE A 103 2.43 -5.14 0.20
CA PHE A 103 1.36 -4.14 0.14
C PHE A 103 0.94 -3.72 1.55
N ASN A 104 0.83 -2.41 1.79
CA ASN A 104 0.29 -1.89 3.03
C ASN A 104 -1.20 -1.59 2.89
N VAL A 105 -2.02 -2.22 3.74
CA VAL A 105 -3.48 -2.08 3.78
C VAL A 105 -3.91 -1.65 5.17
N ASN A 106 -4.55 -0.50 5.31
CA ASN A 106 -5.00 0.04 6.59
C ASN A 106 -6.46 0.53 6.53
N THR A 107 -6.80 1.37 5.55
CA THR A 107 -8.09 2.05 5.45
C THR A 107 -9.27 1.08 5.46
N GLU A 108 -9.19 -0.04 4.74
CA GLU A 108 -10.24 -1.07 4.69
C GLU A 108 -10.42 -1.76 6.05
N LEU A 109 -9.33 -2.06 6.76
CA LEU A 109 -9.38 -2.67 8.10
C LEU A 109 -10.05 -1.74 9.10
N ARG A 110 -9.64 -0.46 9.11
CA ARG A 110 -10.28 0.56 9.97
C ARG A 110 -11.75 0.77 9.64
N ALA A 111 -12.12 0.74 8.35
CA ALA A 111 -13.52 0.88 7.92
C ALA A 111 -14.36 -0.31 8.39
N ALA A 112 -13.88 -1.53 8.24
CA ALA A 112 -14.55 -2.75 8.71
C ALA A 112 -14.75 -2.73 10.24
N ALA A 113 -13.71 -2.38 10.99
CA ALA A 113 -13.79 -2.26 12.45
C ALA A 113 -14.81 -1.20 12.88
N ARG A 114 -14.76 0.00 12.29
CA ARG A 114 -15.70 1.09 12.60
C ARG A 114 -17.14 0.71 12.29
N ALA A 115 -17.41 0.05 11.17
CA ALA A 115 -18.75 -0.40 10.83
C ALA A 115 -19.29 -1.37 11.89
N ALA A 116 -18.49 -2.35 12.31
CA ALA A 116 -18.87 -3.31 13.35
C ALA A 116 -19.12 -2.66 14.71
N TYR A 117 -18.32 -1.67 15.11
CA TYR A 117 -18.55 -0.93 16.35
C TYR A 117 -19.81 -0.04 16.28
N ALA A 118 -20.13 0.51 15.10
CA ALA A 118 -21.31 1.37 14.91
C ALA A 118 -22.63 0.62 15.06
N GLU A 119 -22.66 -0.72 14.98
CA GLU A 119 -23.84 -1.55 15.25
C GLU A 119 -24.25 -1.50 16.74
N GLY A 120 -23.39 -1.01 17.62
CA GLY A 120 -23.65 -0.87 19.05
C GLY A 120 -23.71 -2.20 19.82
N GLY A 121 -24.34 -2.19 20.99
CA GLY A 121 -24.49 -3.35 21.84
C GLY A 121 -23.40 -3.47 22.91
N ASP A 122 -23.21 -4.67 23.44
CA ASP A 122 -22.17 -4.96 24.43
C ASP A 122 -20.77 -4.79 23.85
N VAL A 123 -19.85 -4.24 24.65
CA VAL A 123 -18.49 -3.90 24.21
C VAL A 123 -17.69 -5.13 23.75
N LEU A 124 -17.85 -6.27 24.44
CA LEU A 124 -17.14 -7.50 24.07
C LEU A 124 -17.69 -8.05 22.76
N ALA A 125 -19.01 -8.11 22.60
CA ALA A 125 -19.65 -8.52 21.36
C ALA A 125 -19.29 -7.59 20.19
N ALA A 126 -19.20 -6.28 20.42
CA ALA A 126 -18.75 -5.32 19.41
C ALA A 126 -17.28 -5.56 19.00
N ALA A 127 -16.40 -5.85 19.96
CA ALA A 127 -14.99 -6.18 19.70
C ALA A 127 -14.84 -7.49 18.91
N GLU A 128 -15.63 -8.51 19.23
CA GLU A 128 -15.64 -9.79 18.49
C GLU A 128 -16.10 -9.59 17.04
N ARG A 129 -17.17 -8.82 16.81
CA ARG A 129 -17.64 -8.47 15.46
C ARG A 129 -16.57 -7.71 14.68
N ALA A 130 -15.92 -6.71 15.31
CA ALA A 130 -14.86 -5.94 14.69
C ALA A 130 -13.67 -6.82 14.29
N THR A 131 -13.27 -7.73 15.18
CA THR A 131 -12.19 -8.69 14.90
C THR A 131 -12.55 -9.60 13.71
N SER A 132 -13.77 -10.16 13.71
CA SER A 132 -14.26 -10.98 12.60
C SER A 132 -14.31 -10.20 11.27
N ALA A 133 -14.79 -8.96 11.31
CA ALA A 133 -14.87 -8.12 10.10
C ALA A 133 -13.47 -7.81 9.54
N MET A 134 -12.51 -7.48 10.41
CA MET A 134 -11.11 -7.27 10.00
C MET A 134 -10.47 -8.54 9.47
N ALA A 135 -10.72 -9.69 10.09
CA ALA A 135 -10.22 -10.98 9.61
C ALA A 135 -10.70 -11.29 8.20
N GLY A 136 -11.98 -11.02 7.90
CA GLY A 136 -12.52 -11.17 6.54
C GLY A 136 -11.83 -10.28 5.50
N VAL A 137 -11.47 -9.04 5.88
CA VAL A 137 -10.69 -8.15 5.00
C VAL A 137 -9.29 -8.73 4.74
N VAL A 138 -8.62 -9.21 5.81
CA VAL A 138 -7.28 -9.81 5.69
C VAL A 138 -7.31 -11.03 4.80
N GLU A 139 -8.28 -11.94 5.00
CA GLU A 139 -8.45 -13.14 4.18
C GLU A 139 -8.64 -12.79 2.69
N ALA A 140 -9.52 -11.84 2.39
CA ALA A 140 -9.74 -11.38 1.01
C ALA A 140 -8.47 -10.80 0.38
N LYS A 141 -7.66 -10.08 1.15
CA LYS A 141 -6.38 -9.55 0.66
C LYS A 141 -5.32 -10.63 0.44
N LEU A 142 -5.22 -11.59 1.34
CA LEU A 142 -4.29 -12.72 1.16
C LEU A 142 -4.62 -13.50 -0.11
N LEU A 143 -5.90 -13.80 -0.36
CA LEU A 143 -6.34 -14.44 -1.61
C LEU A 143 -6.04 -13.59 -2.84
N ALA A 144 -6.22 -12.27 -2.74
CA ALA A 144 -5.92 -11.36 -3.84
C ALA A 144 -4.42 -11.31 -4.16
N PHE A 145 -3.57 -11.37 -3.17
CA PHE A 145 -2.10 -11.34 -3.34
C PHE A 145 -1.57 -12.68 -3.87
N ASP A 146 -2.13 -13.80 -3.41
CA ASP A 146 -1.76 -15.14 -3.88
C ASP A 146 -2.14 -15.35 -5.36
N ALA A 147 -3.33 -14.90 -5.75
CA ALA A 147 -3.80 -15.00 -7.15
C ALA A 147 -3.01 -14.14 -8.14
N GLY A 148 -2.13 -13.26 -7.67
CA GLY A 148 -1.27 -12.39 -8.49
C GLY A 148 0.17 -12.90 -8.63
N SER A 149 0.53 -13.96 -7.92
CA SER A 149 1.87 -14.55 -7.88
C SER A 149 2.12 -15.59 -8.95
#